data_f44238e277655ec6b00b62da5dcd20e5
#
_entry.id   f44238e277655ec6b00b62da5dcd20e5
#
_cell.length_a   1.000
_cell.length_b   1.000
_cell.length_c   1.000
_cell.angle_alpha   90.00
_cell.angle_beta   90.00
_cell.angle_gamma   90.00
#
_symmetry.space_group_name_H-M   'P 1'
#
loop_
_entity.id
_entity.type
_entity.pdbx_description
1 polymer ?
#
loop_
_entity_poly.entity_id
_entity_poly.type
_entity_poly.pdbx_seq_one_letter_code
_entity_poly.pdbx_strand_id
1 'polypeptide(L)'
;MNHIMMVGAGSVGGYFGAHLAQHYPTVSFLLRPKTLAAVRQQGLRIRSASGTITVHPEAAADAKELPAPDLIILAVKAYDLDEALAQIETVLTDRTVILTLQNGIDTEDRIIARFKRDCVVGGVAFIYSKIVSPGLIDHYKKGTVAIGELMGHESERVLQIRELFTNAGIPCQLSKDIRRSKWEKMCWNCVFNPLTVLIDDKVSRALEHPEMMRVIHQIVAEVTAVSAAVKVPLPSDMPDRVVKWTQEIRDIHTSRYDDWKAGRQTEIRNLNGYIVDQGRAFGIPTPVNEALTAMIKTLTEKPRSGPGIVAIDGAVVQAVSLDRAAMQQLPSEHQIDDVSRKMPSMRGRAITVKGLLDIPALQLDADHVTFHSADGQYAATLTLAQAKEFGVLVYELDGEPLADGKGGPFRLITPGLGDLCANVKGVSRIEVRRGGGKDTRPSERPPECTEGGRPS
;
A
#
# COMPACT_ATOMS: atom_id res chain seq x y z
N MET A 1 0.48 12.33 -30.25
CA MET A 1 0.84 12.42 -28.80
C MET A 1 2.35 12.41 -28.71
N ASN A 2 2.97 13.53 -28.31
CA ASN A 2 4.42 13.69 -28.34
C ASN A 2 5.07 13.44 -26.96
N HIS A 3 4.41 13.82 -25.88
CA HIS A 3 4.89 13.63 -24.52
C HIS A 3 3.95 12.72 -23.71
N ILE A 4 4.51 11.66 -23.14
CA ILE A 4 3.79 10.69 -22.34
C ILE A 4 4.32 10.76 -20.90
N MET A 5 3.44 10.99 -19.94
CA MET A 5 3.79 10.95 -18.52
C MET A 5 3.22 9.70 -17.87
N MET A 6 4.10 8.82 -17.40
CA MET A 6 3.73 7.69 -16.58
C MET A 6 3.66 8.12 -15.11
N VAL A 7 2.52 7.98 -14.48
CA VAL A 7 2.32 8.30 -13.06
C VAL A 7 2.38 7.01 -12.24
N GLY A 8 3.52 6.82 -11.57
CA GLY A 8 3.84 5.63 -10.80
C GLY A 8 4.60 4.56 -11.58
N ALA A 9 5.68 4.03 -10.99
CA ALA A 9 6.45 2.89 -11.48
C ALA A 9 6.29 1.68 -10.54
N GLY A 10 5.04 1.35 -10.19
CA GLY A 10 4.67 0.09 -9.58
C GLY A 10 4.80 -1.07 -10.57
N SER A 11 4.31 -2.26 -10.21
CA SER A 11 4.37 -3.45 -11.07
C SER A 11 3.71 -3.23 -12.44
N VAL A 12 2.58 -2.52 -12.49
CA VAL A 12 1.87 -2.18 -13.74
C VAL A 12 2.56 -1.04 -14.46
N GLY A 13 2.66 0.14 -13.83
CA GLY A 13 3.20 1.34 -14.47
C GLY A 13 4.67 1.22 -14.85
N GLY A 14 5.46 0.51 -14.04
CA GLY A 14 6.85 0.26 -14.37
C GLY A 14 7.02 -0.64 -15.60
N TYR A 15 6.24 -1.71 -15.70
CA TYR A 15 6.30 -2.60 -16.86
C TYR A 15 5.89 -1.89 -18.15
N PHE A 16 4.68 -1.34 -18.22
CA PHE A 16 4.20 -0.68 -19.42
C PHE A 16 5.02 0.57 -19.76
N GLY A 17 5.37 1.37 -18.74
CA GLY A 17 6.18 2.55 -18.94
C GLY A 17 7.60 2.27 -19.41
N ALA A 18 8.24 1.18 -18.95
CA ALA A 18 9.56 0.80 -19.44
C ALA A 18 9.53 0.36 -20.91
N HIS A 19 8.52 -0.42 -21.32
CA HIS A 19 8.34 -0.77 -22.73
C HIS A 19 8.08 0.46 -23.61
N LEU A 20 7.25 1.40 -23.15
CA LEU A 20 7.04 2.66 -23.86
C LEU A 20 8.32 3.49 -23.92
N ALA A 21 9.06 3.64 -22.82
CA ALA A 21 10.30 4.42 -22.78
C ALA A 21 11.43 3.83 -23.60
N GLN A 22 11.41 2.52 -23.89
CA GLN A 22 12.35 1.88 -24.80
C GLN A 22 12.13 2.31 -26.25
N HIS A 23 10.89 2.66 -26.63
CA HIS A 23 10.50 3.04 -27.97
C HIS A 23 10.33 4.55 -28.17
N TYR A 24 9.96 5.26 -27.10
CA TYR A 24 9.66 6.69 -27.14
C TYR A 24 10.52 7.46 -26.14
N PRO A 25 11.52 8.26 -26.59
CA PRO A 25 12.40 9.02 -25.70
C PRO A 25 11.65 10.11 -24.91
N THR A 26 10.42 10.43 -25.31
CA THR A 26 9.57 11.44 -24.69
C THR A 26 8.66 10.89 -23.58
N VAL A 27 8.95 9.68 -23.07
CA VAL A 27 8.26 9.11 -21.93
C VAL A 27 8.96 9.57 -20.65
N SER A 28 8.23 10.30 -19.81
CA SER A 28 8.68 10.75 -18.49
C SER A 28 7.92 10.02 -17.37
N PHE A 29 8.47 10.04 -16.15
CA PHE A 29 7.89 9.38 -15.01
C PHE A 29 7.72 10.33 -13.81
N LEU A 30 6.52 10.42 -13.28
CA LEU A 30 6.24 11.02 -12.00
C LEU A 30 6.34 9.93 -10.91
N LEU A 31 7.33 10.03 -10.03
CA LEU A 31 7.72 8.98 -9.09
C LEU A 31 7.84 9.51 -7.67
N ARG A 32 7.52 8.68 -6.70
CA ARG A 32 7.84 8.97 -5.29
C ARG A 32 9.36 9.02 -5.06
N PRO A 33 9.85 9.82 -4.09
CA PRO A 33 11.29 10.07 -3.89
C PRO A 33 12.14 8.81 -3.81
N LYS A 34 11.70 7.77 -3.11
CA LYS A 34 12.44 6.50 -2.98
C LYS A 34 12.61 5.77 -4.33
N THR A 35 11.55 5.72 -5.14
CA THR A 35 11.59 5.08 -6.46
C THR A 35 12.39 5.95 -7.44
N LEU A 36 12.23 7.26 -7.39
CA LEU A 36 12.98 8.22 -8.19
C LEU A 36 14.49 8.08 -8.00
N ALA A 37 14.94 8.01 -6.73
CA ALA A 37 16.36 7.82 -6.42
C ALA A 37 16.91 6.54 -7.03
N ALA A 38 16.19 5.42 -6.91
CA ALA A 38 16.60 4.14 -7.47
C ALA A 38 16.62 4.16 -9.02
N VAL A 39 15.61 4.75 -9.66
CA VAL A 39 15.52 4.85 -11.11
C VAL A 39 16.63 5.77 -11.68
N ARG A 40 16.93 6.89 -11.02
CA ARG A 40 18.04 7.77 -11.41
C ARG A 40 19.40 7.07 -11.31
N GLN A 41 19.60 6.24 -10.29
CA GLN A 41 20.88 5.56 -10.04
C GLN A 41 21.09 4.33 -10.94
N GLN A 42 20.05 3.50 -11.13
CA GLN A 42 20.19 2.16 -11.72
C GLN A 42 19.31 1.94 -12.95
N GLY A 43 18.50 2.93 -13.36
CA GLY A 43 17.46 2.78 -14.35
C GLY A 43 16.22 2.04 -13.83
N LEU A 44 15.16 2.06 -14.61
CA LEU A 44 13.98 1.22 -14.41
C LEU A 44 14.21 -0.11 -15.13
N ARG A 45 14.17 -1.21 -14.39
CA ARG A 45 14.53 -2.54 -14.86
C ARG A 45 13.35 -3.50 -14.78
N ILE A 46 13.10 -4.20 -15.89
CA ILE A 46 12.09 -5.25 -15.99
C ILE A 46 12.78 -6.57 -16.32
N ARG A 47 12.73 -7.52 -15.43
CA ARG A 47 13.22 -8.89 -15.67
C ARG A 47 12.05 -9.77 -16.10
N SER A 48 12.22 -10.49 -17.18
CA SER A 48 11.24 -11.44 -17.72
C SER A 48 11.93 -12.69 -18.27
N ALA A 49 11.15 -13.69 -18.63
CA ALA A 49 11.68 -14.91 -19.28
C ALA A 49 12.38 -14.60 -20.63
N SER A 50 12.02 -13.51 -21.31
CA SER A 50 12.64 -13.05 -22.56
C SER A 50 13.89 -12.17 -22.37
N GLY A 51 14.30 -11.91 -21.13
CA GLY A 51 15.46 -11.09 -20.81
C GLY A 51 15.16 -9.92 -19.87
N THR A 52 16.12 -9.01 -19.77
CA THR A 52 16.02 -7.81 -18.92
C THR A 52 16.00 -6.55 -19.79
N ILE A 53 14.99 -5.72 -19.61
CA ILE A 53 14.91 -4.36 -20.15
C ILE A 53 15.44 -3.40 -19.08
N THR A 54 16.29 -2.46 -19.47
CA THR A 54 16.74 -1.34 -18.62
C THR A 54 16.55 -0.06 -19.38
N VAL A 55 15.83 0.90 -18.80
CA VAL A 55 15.62 2.23 -19.37
C VAL A 55 15.99 3.31 -18.34
N HIS A 56 16.45 4.46 -18.83
CA HIS A 56 16.79 5.64 -18.03
C HIS A 56 15.88 6.81 -18.45
N PRO A 57 14.60 6.78 -18.12
CA PRO A 57 13.67 7.83 -18.52
C PRO A 57 13.91 9.11 -17.72
N GLU A 58 13.47 10.24 -18.27
CA GLU A 58 13.30 11.45 -17.49
C GLU A 58 12.32 11.17 -16.34
N ALA A 59 12.68 11.57 -15.11
CA ALA A 59 11.83 11.29 -13.95
C ALA A 59 11.97 12.39 -12.88
N ALA A 60 10.85 12.73 -12.26
CA ALA A 60 10.78 13.72 -11.19
C ALA A 60 9.79 13.29 -10.08
N ALA A 61 9.87 13.98 -8.93
CA ALA A 61 8.93 13.82 -7.83
C ALA A 61 7.80 14.88 -7.87
N ASP A 62 8.01 15.98 -8.58
CA ASP A 62 7.03 17.02 -8.85
C ASP A 62 6.69 17.02 -10.35
N ALA A 63 5.41 16.98 -10.68
CA ALA A 63 4.97 16.99 -12.08
C ALA A 63 5.42 18.24 -12.85
N LYS A 64 5.59 19.35 -12.17
CA LYS A 64 6.05 20.62 -12.76
C LYS A 64 7.48 20.59 -13.29
N GLU A 65 8.30 19.64 -12.82
CA GLU A 65 9.67 19.43 -13.30
C GLU A 65 9.71 18.64 -14.61
N LEU A 66 8.57 18.12 -15.10
CA LEU A 66 8.45 17.30 -16.29
C LEU A 66 7.77 18.08 -17.43
N PRO A 67 8.04 17.74 -18.71
CA PRO A 67 7.34 18.32 -19.84
C PRO A 67 5.81 18.13 -19.73
N ALA A 68 5.05 19.15 -20.18
CA ALA A 68 3.60 19.06 -20.22
C ALA A 68 3.13 17.88 -21.09
N PRO A 69 2.34 16.94 -20.56
CA PRO A 69 1.99 15.72 -21.26
C PRO A 69 0.80 15.88 -22.20
N ASP A 70 0.87 15.23 -23.38
CA ASP A 70 -0.31 14.97 -24.21
C ASP A 70 -1.09 13.76 -23.69
N LEU A 71 -0.38 12.76 -23.12
CA LEU A 71 -0.95 11.56 -22.52
C LEU A 71 -0.38 11.34 -21.13
N ILE A 72 -1.27 11.23 -20.15
CA ILE A 72 -0.95 10.75 -18.80
C ILE A 72 -1.43 9.32 -18.66
N ILE A 73 -0.58 8.40 -18.19
CA ILE A 73 -0.95 7.03 -17.88
C ILE A 73 -0.91 6.84 -16.37
N LEU A 74 -2.09 6.71 -15.74
CA LEU A 74 -2.24 6.52 -14.31
C LEU A 74 -2.11 5.05 -13.92
N ALA A 75 -1.09 4.71 -13.13
CA ALA A 75 -0.82 3.36 -12.67
C ALA A 75 -0.41 3.32 -11.18
N VAL A 76 -0.85 4.30 -10.39
CA VAL A 76 -0.70 4.30 -8.94
C VAL A 76 -1.75 3.42 -8.28
N LYS A 77 -1.57 3.07 -7.02
CA LYS A 77 -2.59 2.37 -6.23
C LYS A 77 -3.82 3.25 -6.04
N ALA A 78 -5.00 2.64 -5.94
CA ALA A 78 -6.27 3.37 -5.83
C ALA A 78 -6.33 4.32 -4.62
N TYR A 79 -5.67 4.00 -3.52
CA TYR A 79 -5.58 4.85 -2.34
C TYR A 79 -4.63 6.06 -2.51
N ASP A 80 -3.79 6.07 -3.56
CA ASP A 80 -2.86 7.16 -3.90
C ASP A 80 -3.44 8.08 -4.99
N LEU A 81 -4.67 7.82 -5.46
CA LEU A 81 -5.25 8.53 -6.60
C LEU A 81 -5.38 10.03 -6.36
N ASP A 82 -5.88 10.45 -5.20
CA ASP A 82 -6.11 11.88 -4.92
C ASP A 82 -4.81 12.70 -4.89
N GLU A 83 -3.74 12.12 -4.33
CA GLU A 83 -2.41 12.72 -4.36
C GLU A 83 -1.88 12.82 -5.80
N ALA A 84 -2.02 11.76 -6.59
CA ALA A 84 -1.63 11.77 -7.99
C ALA A 84 -2.41 12.80 -8.81
N LEU A 85 -3.74 12.91 -8.60
CA LEU A 85 -4.58 13.89 -9.27
C LEU A 85 -4.18 15.32 -8.91
N ALA A 86 -3.81 15.60 -7.66
CA ALA A 86 -3.33 16.92 -7.25
C ALA A 86 -2.02 17.30 -7.97
N GLN A 87 -1.11 16.35 -8.15
CA GLN A 87 0.14 16.55 -8.87
C GLN A 87 -0.11 16.84 -10.36
N ILE A 88 -0.86 15.97 -11.04
CA ILE A 88 -1.07 16.10 -12.49
C ILE A 88 -1.92 17.34 -12.85
N GLU A 89 -2.81 17.79 -11.97
CA GLU A 89 -3.62 18.99 -12.18
C GLU A 89 -2.77 20.23 -12.51
N THR A 90 -1.55 20.28 -11.99
CA THR A 90 -0.63 21.41 -12.18
C THR A 90 -0.03 21.50 -13.59
N VAL A 91 -0.12 20.42 -14.37
CA VAL A 91 0.48 20.29 -15.71
C VAL A 91 -0.51 19.89 -16.79
N LEU A 92 -1.80 19.77 -16.43
CA LEU A 92 -2.84 19.48 -17.39
C LEU A 92 -3.06 20.65 -18.37
N THR A 93 -3.16 20.31 -19.64
CA THR A 93 -3.60 21.22 -20.72
C THR A 93 -4.97 20.77 -21.25
N ASP A 94 -5.63 21.60 -22.04
CA ASP A 94 -6.92 21.24 -22.66
C ASP A 94 -6.84 20.02 -23.59
N ARG A 95 -5.66 19.68 -24.07
CA ARG A 95 -5.41 18.55 -24.95
C ARG A 95 -4.97 17.27 -24.23
N THR A 96 -4.59 17.36 -22.96
CA THR A 96 -4.10 16.22 -22.20
C THR A 96 -5.17 15.15 -22.03
N VAL A 97 -4.86 13.93 -22.43
CA VAL A 97 -5.66 12.72 -22.23
C VAL A 97 -5.12 11.94 -21.03
N ILE A 98 -6.01 11.36 -20.24
CA ILE A 98 -5.65 10.52 -19.09
C ILE A 98 -6.11 9.09 -19.35
N LEU A 99 -5.17 8.16 -19.49
CA LEU A 99 -5.43 6.72 -19.53
C LEU A 99 -5.30 6.13 -18.14
N THR A 100 -6.30 5.40 -17.67
CA THR A 100 -6.24 4.71 -16.38
C THR A 100 -5.85 3.24 -16.59
N LEU A 101 -4.85 2.76 -15.85
CA LEU A 101 -4.49 1.32 -15.80
C LEU A 101 -4.64 0.74 -14.39
N GLN A 102 -5.28 1.49 -13.50
CA GLN A 102 -5.51 1.13 -12.11
C GLN A 102 -6.59 0.03 -11.99
N ASN A 103 -6.49 -0.77 -10.93
CA ASN A 103 -7.58 -1.64 -10.53
C ASN A 103 -8.72 -0.81 -9.90
N GLY A 104 -9.94 -1.33 -9.97
CA GLY A 104 -11.12 -0.64 -9.45
C GLY A 104 -12.01 -0.10 -10.56
N ILE A 105 -13.13 0.47 -10.18
CA ILE A 105 -14.22 0.86 -11.09
C ILE A 105 -14.43 2.37 -11.11
N ASP A 106 -14.17 3.06 -9.99
CA ASP A 106 -14.54 4.44 -9.74
C ASP A 106 -13.51 5.48 -10.20
N THR A 107 -12.33 5.04 -10.64
CA THR A 107 -11.20 5.93 -10.96
C THR A 107 -11.57 6.96 -12.02
N GLU A 108 -12.18 6.54 -13.12
CA GLU A 108 -12.55 7.42 -14.23
C GLU A 108 -13.61 8.45 -13.80
N ASP A 109 -14.61 8.02 -13.04
CA ASP A 109 -15.68 8.90 -12.55
C ASP A 109 -15.12 9.95 -11.57
N ARG A 110 -14.15 9.59 -10.73
CA ARG A 110 -13.44 10.53 -9.83
C ARG A 110 -12.60 11.53 -10.61
N ILE A 111 -11.93 11.12 -11.68
CA ILE A 111 -11.14 12.02 -12.54
C ILE A 111 -12.07 13.02 -13.24
N ILE A 112 -13.17 12.53 -13.82
CA ILE A 112 -14.16 13.38 -14.48
C ILE A 112 -14.78 14.38 -13.49
N ALA A 113 -15.15 13.92 -12.30
CA ALA A 113 -15.72 14.78 -11.26
C ALA A 113 -14.75 15.90 -10.83
N ARG A 114 -13.43 15.60 -10.73
CA ARG A 114 -12.40 16.56 -10.35
C ARG A 114 -12.13 17.59 -11.44
N PHE A 115 -11.88 17.13 -12.67
CA PHE A 115 -11.45 18.02 -13.76
C PHE A 115 -12.63 18.58 -14.58
N LYS A 116 -13.84 18.08 -14.36
CA LYS A 116 -15.09 18.51 -15.01
C LYS A 116 -15.01 18.55 -16.54
N ARG A 117 -14.27 17.59 -17.14
CA ARG A 117 -14.11 17.49 -18.59
C ARG A 117 -13.94 16.03 -19.02
N ASP A 118 -14.24 15.77 -20.30
CA ASP A 118 -14.00 14.47 -20.93
C ASP A 118 -12.54 14.36 -21.41
N CYS A 119 -11.65 13.97 -20.50
CA CYS A 119 -10.24 13.75 -20.82
C CYS A 119 -9.79 12.31 -20.53
N VAL A 120 -10.72 11.41 -20.20
CA VAL A 120 -10.39 10.09 -19.66
C VAL A 120 -10.66 9.00 -20.68
N VAL A 121 -9.67 8.15 -20.87
CA VAL A 121 -9.77 6.85 -21.54
C VAL A 121 -9.64 5.76 -20.50
N GLY A 122 -10.58 4.83 -20.48
CA GLY A 122 -10.52 3.68 -19.58
C GLY A 122 -9.55 2.63 -20.07
N GLY A 123 -8.85 1.96 -19.13
CA GLY A 123 -7.96 0.87 -19.45
C GLY A 123 -8.07 -0.28 -18.45
N VAL A 124 -7.79 -1.49 -18.95
CA VAL A 124 -7.67 -2.71 -18.18
C VAL A 124 -6.33 -3.36 -18.49
N ALA A 125 -5.47 -3.44 -17.50
CA ALA A 125 -4.17 -4.11 -17.63
C ALA A 125 -4.30 -5.59 -17.21
N PHE A 126 -3.79 -6.50 -18.03
CA PHE A 126 -3.68 -7.93 -17.74
C PHE A 126 -2.19 -8.29 -17.67
N ILE A 127 -1.65 -8.30 -16.45
CA ILE A 127 -0.23 -8.51 -16.22
C ILE A 127 -0.01 -9.21 -14.88
N TYR A 128 0.97 -10.10 -14.84
CA TYR A 128 1.48 -10.74 -13.63
C TYR A 128 2.92 -10.33 -13.42
N SER A 129 3.13 -9.39 -12.52
CA SER A 129 4.42 -8.77 -12.23
C SER A 129 4.51 -8.37 -10.76
N LYS A 130 5.74 -8.36 -10.24
CA LYS A 130 6.03 -8.07 -8.83
C LYS A 130 7.15 -7.05 -8.71
N ILE A 131 7.01 -6.10 -7.80
CA ILE A 131 8.10 -5.21 -7.40
C ILE A 131 9.05 -6.01 -6.51
N VAL A 132 10.30 -6.14 -6.96
CA VAL A 132 11.39 -6.77 -6.19
C VAL A 132 12.03 -5.75 -5.26
N SER A 133 12.35 -4.58 -5.82
CA SER A 133 12.87 -3.41 -5.11
C SER A 133 12.49 -2.15 -5.90
N PRO A 134 12.66 -0.95 -5.35
CA PRO A 134 12.43 0.28 -6.11
C PRO A 134 13.19 0.25 -7.43
N GLY A 135 12.51 0.48 -8.55
CA GLY A 135 13.08 0.45 -9.90
C GLY A 135 13.37 -0.95 -10.47
N LEU A 136 13.06 -2.04 -9.78
CA LEU A 136 13.22 -3.41 -10.27
C LEU A 136 11.93 -4.21 -10.17
N ILE A 137 11.45 -4.70 -11.32
CA ILE A 137 10.20 -5.44 -11.46
C ILE A 137 10.47 -6.78 -12.13
N ASP A 138 9.93 -7.85 -11.57
CA ASP A 138 9.85 -9.16 -12.20
C ASP A 138 8.52 -9.30 -12.94
N HIS A 139 8.58 -9.67 -14.19
CA HIS A 139 7.42 -9.98 -15.02
C HIS A 139 7.35 -11.48 -15.30
N TYR A 140 6.20 -12.06 -14.98
CA TYR A 140 6.02 -13.52 -15.08
C TYR A 140 5.13 -13.94 -16.23
N LYS A 141 4.03 -13.21 -16.48
CA LYS A 141 3.02 -13.66 -17.45
C LYS A 141 2.14 -12.52 -17.95
N LYS A 142 1.61 -12.66 -19.17
CA LYS A 142 0.78 -11.68 -19.88
C LYS A 142 1.53 -10.38 -20.11
N GLY A 143 0.91 -9.24 -20.01
CA GLY A 143 1.49 -7.92 -20.33
C GLY A 143 0.69 -7.28 -21.46
N THR A 144 -0.65 -7.40 -21.42
CA THR A 144 -1.57 -6.88 -22.42
C THR A 144 -2.48 -5.83 -21.78
N VAL A 145 -3.00 -4.92 -22.59
CA VAL A 145 -3.99 -3.93 -22.17
C VAL A 145 -5.23 -3.99 -23.06
N ALA A 146 -6.39 -3.70 -22.47
CA ALA A 146 -7.57 -3.31 -23.22
C ALA A 146 -7.90 -1.87 -22.88
N ILE A 147 -8.18 -1.03 -23.89
CA ILE A 147 -8.49 0.38 -23.72
C ILE A 147 -9.78 0.74 -24.48
N GLY A 148 -10.47 1.78 -24.04
CA GLY A 148 -11.67 2.24 -24.73
C GLY A 148 -12.22 3.53 -24.15
N GLU A 149 -13.06 4.18 -24.93
CA GLU A 149 -13.87 5.30 -24.48
C GLU A 149 -14.94 4.84 -23.50
N LEU A 150 -15.25 5.67 -22.51
CA LEU A 150 -16.25 5.34 -21.50
C LEU A 150 -17.67 5.26 -22.07
N MET A 151 -17.91 5.89 -23.19
CA MET A 151 -19.19 5.88 -23.95
C MET A 151 -19.23 4.88 -25.11
N GLY A 152 -18.20 4.03 -25.26
CA GLY A 152 -18.20 2.90 -26.18
C GLY A 152 -17.96 3.21 -27.66
N HIS A 153 -17.56 4.42 -28.03
CA HIS A 153 -17.19 4.76 -29.41
C HIS A 153 -15.68 4.67 -29.64
N GLU A 154 -15.26 4.48 -30.88
CA GLU A 154 -13.84 4.55 -31.25
C GLU A 154 -13.48 6.01 -31.62
N SER A 155 -12.64 6.64 -30.81
CA SER A 155 -12.14 7.99 -31.07
C SER A 155 -10.72 7.95 -31.61
N GLU A 156 -10.30 9.03 -32.22
CA GLU A 156 -8.93 9.20 -32.73
C GLU A 156 -7.89 9.05 -31.60
N ARG A 157 -8.17 9.61 -30.40
CA ARG A 157 -7.27 9.51 -29.24
C ARG A 157 -7.05 8.06 -28.79
N VAL A 158 -8.10 7.22 -28.79
CA VAL A 158 -7.99 5.81 -28.42
C VAL A 158 -7.20 5.02 -29.48
N LEU A 159 -7.39 5.32 -30.76
CA LEU A 159 -6.61 4.72 -31.85
C LEU A 159 -5.11 5.08 -31.74
N GLN A 160 -4.79 6.34 -31.48
CA GLN A 160 -3.41 6.79 -31.24
C GLN A 160 -2.78 6.10 -30.03
N ILE A 161 -3.50 5.97 -28.91
CA ILE A 161 -2.98 5.27 -27.72
C ILE A 161 -2.74 3.80 -28.03
N ARG A 162 -3.67 3.12 -28.74
CA ARG A 162 -3.46 1.73 -29.18
C ARG A 162 -2.18 1.58 -30.00
N GLU A 163 -1.96 2.49 -30.96
CA GLU A 163 -0.76 2.48 -31.79
C GLU A 163 0.52 2.65 -30.97
N LEU A 164 0.55 3.59 -30.00
CA LEU A 164 1.67 3.76 -29.09
C LEU A 164 2.02 2.47 -28.33
N PHE A 165 1.03 1.78 -27.79
CA PHE A 165 1.27 0.53 -27.09
C PHE A 165 1.72 -0.58 -28.05
N THR A 166 1.07 -0.73 -29.19
CA THR A 166 1.39 -1.79 -30.17
C THR A 166 2.78 -1.62 -30.74
N ASN A 167 3.19 -0.40 -31.08
CA ASN A 167 4.53 -0.13 -31.57
C ASN A 167 5.60 -0.38 -30.50
N ALA A 168 5.27 -0.20 -29.22
CA ALA A 168 6.14 -0.57 -28.10
C ALA A 168 6.13 -2.08 -27.77
N GLY A 169 5.54 -2.92 -28.63
CA GLY A 169 5.49 -4.37 -28.43
C GLY A 169 4.49 -4.82 -27.37
N ILE A 170 3.57 -3.95 -26.94
CA ILE A 170 2.54 -4.25 -25.95
C ILE A 170 1.22 -4.57 -26.69
N PRO A 171 0.70 -5.80 -26.62
CA PRO A 171 -0.60 -6.13 -27.20
C PRO A 171 -1.71 -5.26 -26.58
N CYS A 172 -2.37 -4.46 -27.42
CA CYS A 172 -3.40 -3.51 -27.01
C CYS A 172 -4.68 -3.76 -27.79
N GLN A 173 -5.76 -4.11 -27.07
CA GLN A 173 -7.08 -4.36 -27.66
C GLN A 173 -7.99 -3.15 -27.46
N LEU A 174 -8.80 -2.84 -28.46
CA LEU A 174 -9.89 -1.88 -28.33
C LEU A 174 -11.11 -2.56 -27.71
N SER A 175 -11.60 -2.01 -26.63
CA SER A 175 -12.84 -2.45 -26.00
C SER A 175 -13.98 -1.56 -26.46
N LYS A 176 -15.05 -2.18 -26.99
CA LYS A 176 -16.30 -1.49 -27.33
C LYS A 176 -17.11 -1.06 -26.10
N ASP A 177 -16.80 -1.65 -24.94
CA ASP A 177 -17.40 -1.34 -23.64
C ASP A 177 -16.35 -1.54 -22.56
N ILE A 178 -15.54 -0.52 -22.33
CA ILE A 178 -14.46 -0.61 -21.35
C ILE A 178 -14.96 -0.66 -19.91
N ARG A 179 -16.13 -0.06 -19.62
CA ARG A 179 -16.76 -0.18 -18.30
C ARG A 179 -17.09 -1.63 -17.99
N ARG A 180 -17.70 -2.33 -18.93
CA ARG A 180 -17.98 -3.77 -18.80
C ARG A 180 -16.69 -4.59 -18.64
N SER A 181 -15.65 -4.33 -19.44
CA SER A 181 -14.36 -5.02 -19.30
C SER A 181 -13.74 -4.85 -17.91
N LYS A 182 -13.87 -3.66 -17.31
CA LYS A 182 -13.44 -3.40 -15.92
C LYS A 182 -14.27 -4.19 -14.91
N TRP A 183 -15.59 -4.26 -15.07
CA TRP A 183 -16.47 -5.04 -14.20
C TRP A 183 -16.21 -6.55 -14.31
N GLU A 184 -15.95 -7.08 -15.51
CA GLU A 184 -15.53 -8.48 -15.71
C GLU A 184 -14.23 -8.78 -14.94
N LYS A 185 -13.23 -7.90 -15.03
CA LYS A 185 -11.99 -8.01 -14.23
C LYS A 185 -12.26 -7.86 -12.73
N MET A 186 -13.21 -7.02 -12.33
CA MET A 186 -13.61 -6.84 -10.93
C MET A 186 -14.16 -8.14 -10.34
N CYS A 187 -14.94 -8.92 -11.09
CA CYS A 187 -15.39 -10.25 -10.67
C CYS A 187 -14.20 -11.13 -10.26
N TRP A 188 -13.16 -11.18 -11.09
CA TRP A 188 -11.94 -11.94 -10.79
C TRP A 188 -11.20 -11.38 -9.56
N ASN A 189 -11.04 -10.07 -9.48
CA ASN A 189 -10.34 -9.41 -8.39
C ASN A 189 -11.05 -9.60 -7.04
N CYS A 190 -12.37 -9.49 -7.00
CA CYS A 190 -13.15 -9.69 -5.77
C CYS A 190 -13.10 -11.12 -5.24
N VAL A 191 -12.87 -12.10 -6.12
CA VAL A 191 -12.70 -13.50 -5.75
C VAL A 191 -11.27 -13.75 -5.26
N PHE A 192 -10.28 -13.64 -6.14
CA PHE A 192 -8.96 -14.21 -5.90
C PHE A 192 -8.04 -13.32 -5.08
N ASN A 193 -8.23 -12.00 -5.11
CA ASN A 193 -7.42 -11.12 -4.29
C ASN A 193 -7.59 -11.38 -2.77
N PRO A 194 -8.81 -11.41 -2.20
CA PRO A 194 -8.97 -11.75 -0.79
C PRO A 194 -8.72 -13.22 -0.49
N LEU A 195 -9.15 -14.15 -1.35
CA LEU A 195 -9.04 -15.58 -1.06
C LEU A 195 -7.57 -16.03 -0.96
N THR A 196 -6.68 -15.58 -1.86
CA THR A 196 -5.26 -15.94 -1.79
C THR A 196 -4.57 -15.44 -0.52
N VAL A 197 -5.02 -14.32 0.04
CA VAL A 197 -4.55 -13.81 1.34
C VAL A 197 -5.06 -14.69 2.48
N LEU A 198 -6.36 -15.06 2.47
CA LEU A 198 -6.98 -15.83 3.54
C LEU A 198 -6.47 -17.27 3.62
N ILE A 199 -6.26 -17.91 2.47
CA ILE A 199 -5.74 -19.29 2.40
C ILE A 199 -4.21 -19.35 2.43
N ASP A 200 -3.53 -18.20 2.33
CA ASP A 200 -2.07 -18.07 2.24
C ASP A 200 -1.44 -18.93 1.12
N ASP A 201 -2.09 -18.96 -0.05
CA ASP A 201 -1.68 -19.84 -1.16
C ASP A 201 -2.05 -19.24 -2.54
N LYS A 202 -1.68 -19.94 -3.61
CA LYS A 202 -1.99 -19.62 -5.01
C LYS A 202 -3.49 -19.74 -5.31
N VAL A 203 -3.90 -19.17 -6.46
CA VAL A 203 -5.29 -19.22 -6.92
C VAL A 203 -5.78 -20.66 -7.18
N SER A 204 -4.89 -21.59 -7.58
CA SER A 204 -5.22 -23.00 -7.77
C SER A 204 -5.84 -23.64 -6.55
N ARG A 205 -5.32 -23.31 -5.35
CA ARG A 205 -5.79 -23.90 -4.10
C ARG A 205 -7.28 -23.63 -3.85
N ALA A 206 -7.77 -22.45 -4.20
CA ALA A 206 -9.18 -22.11 -4.10
C ALA A 206 -10.05 -22.92 -5.07
N LEU A 207 -9.52 -23.32 -6.24
CA LEU A 207 -10.25 -24.10 -7.24
C LEU A 207 -10.34 -25.60 -6.93
N GLU A 208 -9.50 -26.11 -6.04
CA GLU A 208 -9.42 -27.53 -5.69
C GLU A 208 -10.52 -28.01 -4.74
N HIS A 209 -11.20 -27.07 -4.06
CA HIS A 209 -12.21 -27.39 -3.05
C HIS A 209 -13.64 -27.10 -3.53
N PRO A 210 -14.52 -28.11 -3.53
CA PRO A 210 -15.92 -27.91 -3.98
C PRO A 210 -16.67 -26.83 -3.17
N GLU A 211 -16.38 -26.69 -1.87
CA GLU A 211 -16.96 -25.67 -1.02
C GLU A 211 -16.53 -24.26 -1.47
N MET A 212 -15.26 -24.10 -1.86
CA MET A 212 -14.75 -22.82 -2.35
C MET A 212 -15.37 -22.44 -3.70
N MET A 213 -15.73 -23.43 -4.54
CA MET A 213 -16.46 -23.14 -5.78
C MET A 213 -17.80 -22.46 -5.51
N ARG A 214 -18.53 -22.87 -4.47
CA ARG A 214 -19.79 -22.20 -4.07
C ARG A 214 -19.53 -20.76 -3.60
N VAL A 215 -18.48 -20.56 -2.82
CA VAL A 215 -18.07 -19.21 -2.36
C VAL A 215 -17.69 -18.32 -3.55
N ILE A 216 -16.90 -18.85 -4.49
CA ILE A 216 -16.50 -18.13 -5.71
C ILE A 216 -17.74 -17.69 -6.50
N HIS A 217 -18.68 -18.61 -6.75
CA HIS A 217 -19.93 -18.32 -7.46
C HIS A 217 -20.75 -17.25 -6.73
N GLN A 218 -20.85 -17.34 -5.39
CA GLN A 218 -21.58 -16.34 -4.59
C GLN A 218 -20.95 -14.96 -4.69
N ILE A 219 -19.62 -14.85 -4.56
CA ILE A 219 -18.91 -13.56 -4.69
C ILE A 219 -19.22 -12.93 -6.06
N VAL A 220 -19.09 -13.72 -7.14
CA VAL A 220 -19.34 -13.22 -8.50
C VAL A 220 -20.80 -12.84 -8.70
N ALA A 221 -21.75 -13.61 -8.13
CA ALA A 221 -23.18 -13.29 -8.21
C ALA A 221 -23.49 -11.93 -7.56
N GLU A 222 -22.90 -11.65 -6.37
CA GLU A 222 -23.04 -10.35 -5.71
C GLU A 222 -22.47 -9.21 -6.56
N VAL A 223 -21.26 -9.38 -7.12
CA VAL A 223 -20.64 -8.37 -8.01
C VAL A 223 -21.51 -8.15 -9.26
N THR A 224 -22.05 -9.22 -9.84
CA THR A 224 -22.91 -9.16 -11.03
C THR A 224 -24.22 -8.44 -10.74
N ALA A 225 -24.84 -8.69 -9.58
CA ALA A 225 -26.04 -7.99 -9.16
C ALA A 225 -25.79 -6.48 -8.98
N VAL A 226 -24.70 -6.11 -8.35
CA VAL A 226 -24.31 -4.69 -8.19
C VAL A 226 -24.01 -4.05 -9.53
N SER A 227 -23.30 -4.74 -10.45
CA SER A 227 -22.98 -4.21 -11.78
C SER A 227 -24.24 -3.93 -12.61
N ALA A 228 -25.24 -4.80 -12.50
CA ALA A 228 -26.53 -4.60 -13.16
C ALA A 228 -27.28 -3.38 -12.63
N ALA A 229 -27.22 -3.14 -11.31
CA ALA A 229 -27.86 -1.98 -10.68
C ALA A 229 -27.22 -0.64 -11.11
N VAL A 230 -25.91 -0.63 -11.32
CA VAL A 230 -25.20 0.54 -11.89
C VAL A 230 -25.24 0.58 -13.42
N LYS A 231 -26.14 -0.17 -14.05
CA LYS A 231 -26.42 -0.21 -15.50
C LYS A 231 -25.26 -0.74 -16.36
N VAL A 232 -24.45 -1.61 -15.82
CA VAL A 232 -23.39 -2.34 -16.53
C VAL A 232 -23.64 -3.85 -16.40
N PRO A 233 -24.65 -4.42 -17.10
CA PRO A 233 -24.99 -5.83 -16.96
C PRO A 233 -23.88 -6.72 -17.49
N LEU A 234 -23.54 -7.75 -16.72
CA LEU A 234 -22.57 -8.78 -17.08
C LEU A 234 -23.27 -10.05 -17.57
N PRO A 235 -22.57 -10.94 -18.30
CA PRO A 235 -23.12 -12.24 -18.71
C PRO A 235 -23.57 -13.07 -17.52
N SER A 236 -24.65 -13.83 -17.68
CA SER A 236 -25.18 -14.73 -16.63
C SER A 236 -24.22 -15.87 -16.28
N ASP A 237 -23.36 -16.27 -17.21
CA ASP A 237 -22.32 -17.30 -17.04
C ASP A 237 -21.00 -16.73 -16.46
N MET A 238 -21.03 -15.52 -15.89
CA MET A 238 -19.84 -14.85 -15.36
C MET A 238 -19.09 -15.67 -14.29
N PRO A 239 -19.75 -16.38 -13.36
CA PRO A 239 -19.06 -17.25 -12.43
C PRO A 239 -18.20 -18.32 -13.11
N ASP A 240 -18.76 -19.01 -14.12
CA ASP A 240 -18.05 -20.05 -14.86
C ASP A 240 -16.88 -19.47 -15.68
N ARG A 241 -17.07 -18.27 -16.26
CA ARG A 241 -15.99 -17.56 -16.97
C ARG A 241 -14.82 -17.24 -16.04
N VAL A 242 -15.09 -16.75 -14.84
CA VAL A 242 -14.06 -16.43 -13.84
C VAL A 242 -13.25 -17.69 -13.48
N VAL A 243 -13.93 -18.83 -13.28
CA VAL A 243 -13.28 -20.10 -13.01
C VAL A 243 -12.42 -20.54 -14.21
N LYS A 244 -12.98 -20.49 -15.43
CA LYS A 244 -12.27 -20.88 -16.66
C LYS A 244 -11.01 -20.04 -16.89
N TRP A 245 -11.09 -18.72 -16.77
CA TRP A 245 -9.93 -17.84 -16.90
C TRP A 245 -8.83 -18.15 -15.87
N THR A 246 -9.23 -18.54 -14.66
CA THR A 246 -8.28 -18.87 -13.60
C THR A 246 -7.56 -20.19 -13.86
N GLN A 247 -8.18 -21.15 -14.53
CA GLN A 247 -7.53 -22.42 -14.91
C GLN A 247 -6.31 -22.20 -15.82
N GLU A 248 -6.29 -21.14 -16.65
CA GLU A 248 -5.16 -20.79 -17.52
C GLU A 248 -3.95 -20.22 -16.75
N ILE A 249 -4.20 -19.72 -15.54
CA ILE A 249 -3.23 -18.99 -14.73
C ILE A 249 -3.12 -19.50 -13.29
N ARG A 250 -3.50 -20.77 -13.08
CA ARG A 250 -3.70 -21.37 -11.75
C ARG A 250 -2.51 -21.31 -10.79
N ASP A 251 -1.27 -21.20 -11.28
CA ASP A 251 -0.04 -21.27 -10.48
C ASP A 251 0.53 -19.89 -10.09
N ILE A 252 -0.33 -18.90 -9.91
CA ILE A 252 0.09 -17.56 -9.53
C ILE A 252 -0.42 -17.17 -8.14
N HIS A 253 0.30 -16.25 -7.52
CA HIS A 253 -0.21 -15.41 -6.44
C HIS A 253 -0.82 -14.13 -7.03
N THR A 254 -1.79 -13.54 -6.36
CA THR A 254 -2.35 -12.25 -6.77
C THR A 254 -1.45 -11.10 -6.33
N SER A 255 -1.60 -9.94 -6.98
CA SER A 255 -0.88 -8.71 -6.56
C SER A 255 -1.18 -8.32 -5.11
N ARG A 256 -2.40 -8.62 -4.62
CA ARG A 256 -2.79 -8.38 -3.23
C ARG A 256 -2.05 -9.29 -2.26
N TYR A 257 -1.88 -10.57 -2.62
CA TYR A 257 -1.08 -11.51 -1.83
C TYR A 257 0.36 -11.00 -1.69
N ASP A 258 0.96 -10.55 -2.80
CA ASP A 258 2.30 -9.96 -2.79
C ASP A 258 2.40 -8.69 -1.95
N ASP A 259 1.37 -7.83 -1.99
CA ASP A 259 1.29 -6.64 -1.16
C ASP A 259 1.19 -7.00 0.33
N TRP A 260 0.34 -7.97 0.67
CA TRP A 260 0.17 -8.45 2.05
C TRP A 260 1.44 -9.07 2.59
N LYS A 261 2.10 -9.98 1.84
CA LYS A 261 3.38 -10.60 2.25
C LYS A 261 4.51 -9.59 2.42
N ALA A 262 4.52 -8.56 1.59
CA ALA A 262 5.45 -7.44 1.74
C ALA A 262 5.02 -6.43 2.81
N GLY A 263 3.89 -6.69 3.47
CA GLY A 263 3.28 -5.84 4.48
C GLY A 263 2.86 -4.47 3.95
N ARG A 264 2.54 -4.33 2.68
CA ARG A 264 1.98 -3.10 2.10
C ARG A 264 0.47 -3.03 2.31
N GLN A 265 -0.06 -1.83 2.27
CA GLN A 265 -1.51 -1.59 2.29
C GLN A 265 -2.19 -2.32 1.13
N THR A 266 -3.35 -2.92 1.39
CA THR A 266 -4.14 -3.64 0.38
C THR A 266 -5.27 -2.76 -0.16
N GLU A 267 -5.69 -3.03 -1.41
CA GLU A 267 -6.78 -2.29 -2.06
C GLU A 267 -8.18 -2.89 -1.77
N ILE A 268 -8.37 -3.58 -0.62
CA ILE A 268 -9.63 -4.26 -0.30
C ILE A 268 -10.82 -3.29 -0.29
N ARG A 269 -10.61 -2.05 0.17
CA ARG A 269 -11.65 -1.00 0.21
C ARG A 269 -12.10 -0.59 -1.18
N ASN A 270 -11.17 -0.53 -2.15
CA ASN A 270 -11.44 -0.10 -3.52
C ASN A 270 -11.97 -1.24 -4.41
N LEU A 271 -11.93 -2.49 -3.95
CA LEU A 271 -12.46 -3.66 -4.65
C LEU A 271 -13.71 -4.19 -3.95
N ASN A 272 -13.58 -5.19 -3.10
CA ASN A 272 -14.75 -5.76 -2.38
C ASN A 272 -15.51 -4.70 -1.56
N GLY A 273 -14.80 -3.76 -0.90
CA GLY A 273 -15.43 -2.66 -0.18
C GLY A 273 -16.28 -1.77 -1.08
N TYR A 274 -15.82 -1.46 -2.29
CA TYR A 274 -16.63 -0.74 -3.28
C TYR A 274 -17.92 -1.49 -3.64
N ILE A 275 -17.86 -2.81 -3.82
CA ILE A 275 -19.05 -3.64 -4.10
C ILE A 275 -20.05 -3.57 -2.93
N VAL A 276 -19.55 -3.62 -1.69
CA VAL A 276 -20.37 -3.49 -0.48
C VAL A 276 -21.06 -2.12 -0.41
N ASP A 277 -20.32 -1.05 -0.66
CA ASP A 277 -20.84 0.32 -0.59
C ASP A 277 -21.91 0.55 -1.69
N GLN A 278 -21.67 0.09 -2.91
CA GLN A 278 -22.66 0.15 -3.99
C GLN A 278 -23.87 -0.75 -3.70
N GLY A 279 -23.64 -1.97 -3.17
CA GLY A 279 -24.72 -2.86 -2.74
C GLY A 279 -25.65 -2.17 -1.75
N ARG A 280 -25.10 -1.51 -0.73
CA ARG A 280 -25.89 -0.72 0.24
C ARG A 280 -26.65 0.44 -0.41
N ALA A 281 -26.00 1.17 -1.31
CA ALA A 281 -26.61 2.31 -2.01
C ALA A 281 -27.81 1.89 -2.88
N PHE A 282 -27.78 0.70 -3.46
CA PHE A 282 -28.83 0.17 -4.33
C PHE A 282 -29.74 -0.88 -3.66
N GLY A 283 -29.57 -1.15 -2.36
CA GLY A 283 -30.36 -2.14 -1.62
C GLY A 283 -30.09 -3.59 -2.05
N ILE A 284 -28.90 -3.90 -2.54
CA ILE A 284 -28.47 -5.23 -2.99
C ILE A 284 -27.63 -5.88 -1.90
N PRO A 285 -28.02 -7.03 -1.33
CA PRO A 285 -27.21 -7.73 -0.35
C PRO A 285 -25.88 -8.23 -0.95
N THR A 286 -24.78 -7.98 -0.22
CA THR A 286 -23.43 -8.42 -0.59
C THR A 286 -22.69 -9.07 0.59
N PRO A 287 -23.31 -10.07 1.28
CA PRO A 287 -22.82 -10.58 2.55
C PRO A 287 -21.43 -11.22 2.45
N VAL A 288 -21.12 -11.91 1.35
CA VAL A 288 -19.81 -12.57 1.18
C VAL A 288 -18.71 -11.52 0.93
N ASN A 289 -18.95 -10.54 0.06
CA ASN A 289 -18.01 -9.43 -0.15
C ASN A 289 -17.80 -8.60 1.13
N GLU A 290 -18.84 -8.40 1.93
CA GLU A 290 -18.77 -7.71 3.23
C GLU A 290 -17.90 -8.50 4.22
N ALA A 291 -18.12 -9.81 4.36
CA ALA A 291 -17.33 -10.69 5.21
C ALA A 291 -15.85 -10.69 4.79
N LEU A 292 -15.56 -10.86 3.50
CA LEU A 292 -14.19 -10.81 2.98
C LEU A 292 -13.52 -9.46 3.24
N THR A 293 -14.25 -8.37 3.06
CA THR A 293 -13.74 -7.03 3.36
C THR A 293 -13.37 -6.89 4.82
N ALA A 294 -14.21 -7.35 5.73
CA ALA A 294 -13.95 -7.32 7.16
C ALA A 294 -12.75 -8.20 7.55
N MET A 295 -12.69 -9.44 7.05
CA MET A 295 -11.59 -10.38 7.33
C MET A 295 -10.24 -9.83 6.86
N ILE A 296 -10.17 -9.35 5.61
CA ILE A 296 -8.92 -8.80 5.06
C ILE A 296 -8.51 -7.53 5.80
N LYS A 297 -9.42 -6.63 6.12
CA LYS A 297 -9.12 -5.47 6.96
C LYS A 297 -8.50 -5.90 8.28
N THR A 298 -9.15 -6.83 8.98
CA THR A 298 -8.66 -7.34 10.27
C THR A 298 -7.27 -7.97 10.16
N LEU A 299 -6.98 -8.70 9.07
CA LEU A 299 -5.67 -9.31 8.85
C LEU A 299 -4.58 -8.29 8.48
N THR A 300 -4.93 -7.27 7.69
CA THR A 300 -3.95 -6.36 7.09
C THR A 300 -3.80 -5.04 7.84
N GLU A 301 -4.81 -4.66 8.63
CA GLU A 301 -4.79 -3.50 9.51
C GLU A 301 -4.17 -3.83 10.88
N LYS A 302 -3.76 -5.09 11.11
CA LYS A 302 -2.89 -5.38 12.25
C LYS A 302 -1.57 -4.64 12.07
N PRO A 303 -1.13 -3.92 13.10
CA PRO A 303 0.20 -3.33 13.07
C PRO A 303 1.20 -4.44 12.78
N ARG A 304 2.12 -4.18 11.86
CA ARG A 304 3.17 -5.14 11.55
C ARG A 304 4.00 -5.34 12.81
N SER A 305 4.17 -6.58 13.22
CA SER A 305 5.13 -6.98 14.22
C SER A 305 6.23 -7.79 13.56
N GLY A 306 7.47 -7.48 13.84
CA GLY A 306 8.61 -8.22 13.31
C GLY A 306 9.93 -7.57 13.75
N PRO A 307 11.08 -8.23 13.51
CA PRO A 307 12.36 -7.63 13.82
C PRO A 307 12.51 -6.25 13.18
N GLY A 308 12.83 -5.23 13.97
CA GLY A 308 13.01 -3.85 13.47
C GLY A 308 11.73 -3.08 13.17
N ILE A 309 10.58 -3.52 13.68
CA ILE A 309 9.29 -2.81 13.54
C ILE A 309 8.67 -2.60 14.92
N VAL A 310 8.18 -1.39 15.17
CA VAL A 310 7.33 -1.05 16.32
C VAL A 310 5.90 -0.85 15.85
N ALA A 311 4.99 -1.63 16.40
CA ALA A 311 3.55 -1.46 16.20
C ALA A 311 2.98 -0.47 17.24
N ILE A 312 2.11 0.44 16.83
CA ILE A 312 1.34 1.33 17.72
C ILE A 312 -0.13 1.05 17.49
N ASP A 313 -0.82 0.53 18.50
CA ASP A 313 -2.21 0.10 18.39
C ASP A 313 -3.01 0.34 19.69
N GLY A 314 -4.21 -0.26 19.80
CA GLY A 314 -5.10 -0.14 20.95
C GLY A 314 -6.08 1.02 20.78
N ALA A 315 -6.16 1.92 21.78
CA ALA A 315 -7.08 3.07 21.78
C ALA A 315 -6.58 4.21 20.86
N VAL A 316 -6.38 3.90 19.59
CA VAL A 316 -5.98 4.81 18.49
C VAL A 316 -7.04 4.82 17.40
N VAL A 317 -7.08 5.89 16.60
CA VAL A 317 -8.01 5.98 15.46
C VAL A 317 -7.59 5.01 14.35
N GLN A 318 -6.28 4.91 14.10
CA GLN A 318 -5.71 3.99 13.14
C GLN A 318 -4.39 3.43 13.66
N ALA A 319 -4.27 2.10 13.74
CA ALA A 319 -3.03 1.45 14.11
C ALA A 319 -1.95 1.65 13.05
N VAL A 320 -0.70 1.88 13.48
CA VAL A 320 0.44 2.12 12.60
C VAL A 320 1.61 1.20 12.95
N SER A 321 2.51 1.01 11.99
CA SER A 321 3.76 0.28 12.20
C SER A 321 4.91 1.08 11.61
N LEU A 322 5.95 1.27 12.39
CA LEU A 322 7.09 2.11 12.05
C LEU A 322 8.38 1.27 12.13
N ASP A 323 9.17 1.35 11.09
CA ASP A 323 10.57 0.94 11.11
C ASP A 323 11.48 2.16 11.38
N ARG A 324 12.78 1.90 11.53
CA ARG A 324 13.76 2.98 11.77
C ARG A 324 13.71 4.05 10.68
N ALA A 325 13.57 3.66 9.42
CA ALA A 325 13.55 4.60 8.30
C ALA A 325 12.33 5.52 8.35
N ALA A 326 11.16 4.96 8.69
CA ALA A 326 9.94 5.74 8.89
C ALA A 326 10.06 6.70 10.08
N MET A 327 10.66 6.26 11.20
CA MET A 327 10.90 7.12 12.36
C MET A 327 11.82 8.31 12.04
N GLN A 328 12.85 8.09 11.23
CA GLN A 328 13.79 9.15 10.81
C GLN A 328 13.14 10.21 9.89
N GLN A 329 11.98 9.92 9.29
CA GLN A 329 11.22 10.86 8.45
C GLN A 329 10.21 11.71 9.24
N LEU A 330 10.07 11.45 10.53
CA LEU A 330 9.17 12.24 11.38
C LEU A 330 9.71 13.65 11.62
N PRO A 331 8.84 14.63 11.98
CA PRO A 331 9.25 16.01 12.17
C PRO A 331 10.45 16.17 13.11
N SER A 332 11.35 17.10 12.77
CA SER A 332 12.61 17.32 13.51
C SER A 332 12.41 17.68 14.97
N GLU A 333 11.29 18.29 15.34
CA GLU A 333 10.91 18.61 16.71
C GLU A 333 10.74 17.38 17.61
N HIS A 334 10.52 16.20 17.01
CA HIS A 334 10.42 14.93 17.74
C HIS A 334 11.71 14.13 17.71
N GLN A 335 12.69 14.52 16.89
CA GLN A 335 13.98 13.84 16.78
C GLN A 335 14.93 14.26 17.92
N ILE A 336 15.72 13.30 18.38
CA ILE A 336 16.79 13.52 19.34
C ILE A 336 18.07 13.03 18.69
N ASP A 337 18.89 13.97 18.21
CA ASP A 337 20.13 13.66 17.48
C ASP A 337 21.22 13.08 18.36
N ASP A 338 21.21 13.41 19.65
CA ASP A 338 22.16 12.86 20.65
C ASP A 338 21.43 12.59 21.96
N VAL A 339 21.17 11.33 22.22
CA VAL A 339 20.48 10.86 23.42
C VAL A 339 21.33 11.00 24.67
N SER A 340 22.67 11.20 24.55
CA SER A 340 23.58 11.40 25.67
C SER A 340 23.23 12.64 26.53
N ARG A 341 22.58 13.63 25.93
CA ARG A 341 22.04 14.79 26.62
C ARG A 341 20.96 14.45 27.65
N LYS A 342 20.28 13.32 27.47
CA LYS A 342 19.23 12.83 28.39
C LYS A 342 19.71 11.64 29.21
N MET A 343 20.61 10.82 28.68
CA MET A 343 21.19 9.64 29.31
C MET A 343 22.69 9.56 28.97
N PRO A 344 23.60 10.04 29.81
CA PRO A 344 25.03 10.17 29.50
C PRO A 344 25.76 8.90 29.09
N SER A 345 25.22 7.71 29.47
CA SER A 345 25.77 6.41 29.13
C SER A 345 25.39 5.93 27.70
N MET A 346 24.58 6.69 26.94
CA MET A 346 24.11 6.31 25.63
C MET A 346 24.33 7.44 24.63
N ARG A 347 25.10 7.19 23.58
CA ARG A 347 25.30 8.15 22.49
C ARG A 347 24.62 7.62 21.22
N GLY A 348 23.67 8.39 20.66
CA GLY A 348 22.95 7.97 19.46
C GLY A 348 21.66 8.73 19.25
N ARG A 349 20.84 8.24 18.33
CA ARG A 349 19.60 8.89 17.90
C ARG A 349 18.37 8.23 18.47
N ALA A 350 17.37 9.03 18.74
CA ALA A 350 16.12 8.61 19.31
C ALA A 350 14.96 9.48 18.82
N ILE A 351 13.74 9.08 19.15
CA ILE A 351 12.54 9.86 18.92
C ILE A 351 11.72 9.97 20.22
N THR A 352 11.02 11.08 20.40
CA THR A 352 10.10 11.24 21.53
C THR A 352 8.87 10.34 21.37
N VAL A 353 8.42 9.72 22.45
CA VAL A 353 7.16 8.95 22.45
C VAL A 353 5.98 9.85 22.11
N LYS A 354 6.02 11.13 22.48
CA LYS A 354 5.01 12.11 22.06
C LYS A 354 4.85 12.14 20.55
N GLY A 355 5.94 12.29 19.79
CA GLY A 355 5.90 12.30 18.32
C GLY A 355 5.40 11.00 17.71
N LEU A 356 5.71 9.85 18.32
CA LEU A 356 5.19 8.56 17.90
C LEU A 356 3.68 8.45 18.12
N LEU A 357 3.15 8.96 19.23
CA LEU A 357 1.73 8.88 19.58
C LEU A 357 0.87 9.92 18.86
N ASP A 358 1.46 10.95 18.26
CA ASP A 358 0.73 11.94 17.45
C ASP A 358 0.39 11.41 16.05
N ILE A 359 1.08 10.35 15.56
CA ILE A 359 0.85 9.75 14.23
C ILE A 359 -0.51 9.03 14.12
N PRO A 360 -0.84 8.08 15.04
CA PRO A 360 -2.06 7.27 14.88
C PRO A 360 -3.35 8.00 15.28
N ALA A 361 -3.30 9.24 15.72
CA ALA A 361 -4.36 9.96 16.38
C ALA A 361 -5.02 9.15 17.52
N LEU A 362 -4.96 9.67 18.75
CA LEU A 362 -5.46 8.97 19.93
C LEU A 362 -6.98 9.09 20.05
N GLN A 363 -7.64 8.06 20.58
CA GLN A 363 -9.04 8.16 21.00
C GLN A 363 -9.15 9.04 22.23
N LEU A 364 -10.28 9.75 22.37
CA LEU A 364 -10.47 10.80 23.39
C LEU A 364 -10.31 10.33 24.85
N ASP A 365 -10.58 9.04 25.10
CA ASP A 365 -10.54 8.42 26.42
C ASP A 365 -9.29 7.57 26.67
N ALA A 366 -8.26 7.69 25.82
CA ALA A 366 -6.97 7.06 26.04
C ALA A 366 -6.23 7.74 27.21
N ASP A 367 -5.78 6.97 28.17
CA ASP A 367 -5.15 7.48 29.41
C ASP A 367 -3.84 6.77 29.79
N HIS A 368 -3.54 5.59 29.20
CA HIS A 368 -2.35 4.80 29.47
C HIS A 368 -1.67 4.31 28.19
N VAL A 369 -0.39 4.00 28.32
CA VAL A 369 0.41 3.40 27.23
C VAL A 369 1.24 2.26 27.81
N THR A 370 1.16 1.09 27.20
CA THR A 370 1.96 -0.09 27.55
C THR A 370 3.00 -0.34 26.46
N PHE A 371 4.25 -0.47 26.84
CA PHE A 371 5.36 -0.82 25.97
C PHE A 371 5.70 -2.29 26.15
N HIS A 372 5.67 -3.07 25.09
CA HIS A 372 5.91 -4.51 25.09
C HIS A 372 7.26 -4.84 24.45
N SER A 373 8.05 -5.69 25.12
CA SER A 373 9.23 -6.31 24.52
C SER A 373 8.87 -7.33 23.44
N ALA A 374 9.75 -7.57 22.48
CA ALA A 374 9.53 -8.47 21.36
C ALA A 374 9.38 -9.94 21.79
N ASP A 375 10.04 -10.34 22.87
CA ASP A 375 9.92 -11.68 23.47
C ASP A 375 8.64 -11.89 24.30
N GLY A 376 7.85 -10.80 24.50
CA GLY A 376 6.62 -10.80 25.28
C GLY A 376 6.80 -11.01 26.79
N GLN A 377 8.04 -11.08 27.28
CA GLN A 377 8.35 -11.34 28.69
C GLN A 377 8.27 -10.06 29.53
N TYR A 378 8.57 -8.90 28.94
CA TYR A 378 8.57 -7.63 29.65
C TYR A 378 7.57 -6.64 29.08
N ALA A 379 6.85 -5.98 29.98
CA ALA A 379 5.98 -4.87 29.62
C ALA A 379 5.97 -3.81 30.73
N ALA A 380 5.98 -2.55 30.36
CA ALA A 380 5.85 -1.42 31.28
C ALA A 380 4.67 -0.54 30.86
N THR A 381 3.79 -0.24 31.80
CA THR A 381 2.65 0.65 31.60
C THR A 381 2.91 2.00 32.26
N LEU A 382 2.73 3.05 31.51
CA LEU A 382 2.83 4.45 31.95
C LEU A 382 1.48 5.14 31.73
N THR A 383 1.19 6.19 32.49
CA THR A 383 0.11 7.09 32.10
C THR A 383 0.45 7.76 30.77
N LEU A 384 -0.54 8.15 30.01
CA LEU A 384 -0.33 8.84 28.72
C LEU A 384 0.50 10.12 28.89
N ALA A 385 0.28 10.85 29.98
CA ALA A 385 1.04 12.03 30.34
C ALA A 385 2.53 11.70 30.55
N GLN A 386 2.83 10.70 31.40
CA GLN A 386 4.21 10.25 31.65
C GLN A 386 4.90 9.76 30.36
N ALA A 387 4.19 8.99 29.55
CA ALA A 387 4.73 8.48 28.28
C ALA A 387 5.10 9.62 27.31
N LYS A 388 4.26 10.65 27.20
CA LYS A 388 4.52 11.82 26.35
C LYS A 388 5.63 12.73 26.91
N GLU A 389 5.73 12.88 28.21
CA GLU A 389 6.70 13.76 28.87
C GLU A 389 8.10 13.14 28.92
N PHE A 390 8.20 11.90 29.39
CA PHE A 390 9.48 11.25 29.69
C PHE A 390 9.91 10.21 28.66
N GLY A 391 8.96 9.68 27.85
CA GLY A 391 9.25 8.57 26.95
C GLY A 391 10.11 8.97 25.74
N VAL A 392 11.22 8.23 25.56
CA VAL A 392 12.14 8.36 24.44
C VAL A 392 12.44 6.98 23.88
N LEU A 393 12.22 6.76 22.58
CA LEU A 393 12.51 5.51 21.89
C LEU A 393 13.83 5.61 21.12
N VAL A 394 14.86 4.94 21.61
CA VAL A 394 16.19 4.87 21.01
C VAL A 394 16.17 3.85 19.88
N TYR A 395 16.68 4.22 18.70
CA TYR A 395 16.72 3.36 17.51
C TYR A 395 18.13 3.25 16.89
N GLU A 396 19.10 4.02 17.42
CA GLU A 396 20.47 4.06 16.91
C GLU A 396 21.45 4.37 18.04
N LEU A 397 22.58 3.68 18.10
CA LEU A 397 23.72 3.99 18.98
C LEU A 397 24.99 4.03 18.16
N ASP A 398 25.84 5.02 18.43
CA ASP A 398 27.15 5.21 17.80
C ASP A 398 27.11 5.22 16.26
N GLY A 399 26.00 5.72 15.68
CA GLY A 399 25.79 5.78 14.22
C GLY A 399 25.23 4.50 13.60
N GLU A 400 25.11 3.42 14.37
CA GLU A 400 24.63 2.12 13.91
C GLU A 400 23.23 1.78 14.46
N PRO A 401 22.44 0.93 13.77
CA PRO A 401 21.19 0.41 14.31
C PRO A 401 21.41 -0.23 15.68
N LEU A 402 20.45 -0.04 16.58
CA LEU A 402 20.55 -0.60 17.93
C LEU A 402 20.51 -2.15 17.87
N ALA A 403 21.65 -2.76 18.20
CA ALA A 403 21.79 -4.22 18.19
C ALA A 403 20.98 -4.90 19.31
N ASP A 404 20.52 -6.13 19.09
CA ASP A 404 19.70 -6.89 20.04
C ASP A 404 20.38 -7.03 21.40
N GLY A 405 21.70 -7.31 21.45
CA GLY A 405 22.48 -7.38 22.68
C GLY A 405 22.56 -6.08 23.49
N LYS A 406 22.28 -4.93 22.85
CA LYS A 406 22.18 -3.61 23.49
C LYS A 406 20.73 -3.18 23.78
N GLY A 407 19.76 -4.10 23.62
CA GLY A 407 18.33 -3.87 23.82
C GLY A 407 17.60 -3.40 22.58
N GLY A 408 18.13 -3.72 21.38
CA GLY A 408 17.51 -3.43 20.10
C GLY A 408 16.34 -4.36 19.75
N PRO A 409 15.74 -4.10 18.59
CA PRO A 409 16.04 -3.01 17.66
C PRO A 409 15.59 -1.61 18.12
N PHE A 410 14.71 -1.54 19.13
CA PHE A 410 14.24 -0.30 19.75
C PHE A 410 14.27 -0.42 21.26
N ARG A 411 14.66 0.65 21.94
CA ARG A 411 14.73 0.67 23.40
C ARG A 411 14.01 1.91 23.95
N LEU A 412 13.00 1.68 24.78
CA LEU A 412 12.39 2.75 25.55
C LEU A 412 13.32 3.11 26.71
N ILE A 413 13.54 4.40 26.86
CA ILE A 413 14.11 5.01 28.06
C ILE A 413 13.18 6.11 28.56
N THR A 414 13.16 6.32 29.86
CA THR A 414 12.28 7.29 30.54
C THR A 414 13.08 8.20 31.45
N PRO A 415 14.02 9.03 30.91
CA PRO A 415 14.88 9.88 31.71
C PRO A 415 14.04 10.90 32.48
N GLY A 416 14.29 11.02 33.79
CA GLY A 416 13.58 11.95 34.70
C GLY A 416 12.29 11.38 35.32
N LEU A 417 11.83 10.17 34.93
CA LEU A 417 10.69 9.51 35.58
C LEU A 417 11.02 8.97 36.99
N GLY A 418 12.32 8.78 37.30
CA GLY A 418 12.77 8.21 38.58
C GLY A 418 12.50 6.69 38.70
N ASP A 419 12.14 6.02 37.63
CA ASP A 419 11.86 4.59 37.59
C ASP A 419 12.57 3.92 36.41
N LEU A 420 13.77 3.38 36.67
CA LEU A 420 14.55 2.69 35.63
C LEU A 420 13.89 1.39 35.14
N CYS A 421 13.01 0.79 35.94
CA CYS A 421 12.22 -0.37 35.51
C CYS A 421 11.13 0.00 34.49
N ALA A 422 10.84 1.27 34.24
CA ALA A 422 10.01 1.73 33.14
C ALA A 422 10.71 1.63 31.76
N ASN A 423 12.04 1.43 31.73
CA ASN A 423 12.79 1.23 30.49
C ASN A 423 12.54 -0.16 29.93
N VAL A 424 12.23 -0.26 28.63
CA VAL A 424 11.93 -1.51 27.95
C VAL A 424 12.94 -1.76 26.83
N LYS A 425 13.61 -2.91 26.86
CA LYS A 425 14.51 -3.37 25.80
C LYS A 425 13.70 -4.12 24.73
N GLY A 426 14.14 -4.02 23.46
CA GLY A 426 13.52 -4.75 22.36
C GLY A 426 12.06 -4.39 22.16
N VAL A 427 11.70 -3.11 22.24
CA VAL A 427 10.30 -2.68 22.05
C VAL A 427 9.82 -3.07 20.66
N SER A 428 8.71 -3.81 20.61
CA SER A 428 8.06 -4.24 19.35
C SER A 428 6.62 -3.72 19.23
N ARG A 429 5.99 -3.32 20.36
CA ARG A 429 4.62 -2.84 20.38
C ARG A 429 4.43 -1.75 21.44
N ILE A 430 3.73 -0.70 21.05
CA ILE A 430 3.26 0.38 21.92
C ILE A 430 1.74 0.33 21.90
N GLU A 431 1.12 -0.11 22.98
CA GLU A 431 -0.32 -0.28 23.10
C GLU A 431 -0.92 0.89 23.86
N VAL A 432 -1.71 1.72 23.18
CA VAL A 432 -2.50 2.79 23.82
C VAL A 432 -3.75 2.18 24.44
N ARG A 433 -4.11 2.58 25.65
CA ARG A 433 -5.17 1.93 26.43
C ARG A 433 -6.08 2.92 27.14
N ARG A 434 -7.24 2.38 27.53
CA ARG A 434 -8.16 2.94 28.52
C ARG A 434 -7.93 2.19 29.81
N GLY A 435 -7.42 2.86 30.84
CA GLY A 435 -7.00 2.22 32.09
C GLY A 435 -5.67 1.48 32.00
N GLY A 436 -5.18 1.00 33.14
CA GLY A 436 -3.90 0.30 33.25
C GLY A 436 -3.79 -0.94 32.35
N GLY A 437 -2.56 -1.27 31.94
CA GLY A 437 -2.23 -2.39 31.05
C GLY A 437 -1.42 -3.49 31.72
N LYS A 438 -0.90 -4.41 30.91
CA LYS A 438 0.06 -5.41 31.37
C LYS A 438 1.30 -4.71 31.88
N ASP A 439 1.65 -4.93 33.13
CA ASP A 439 2.85 -4.39 33.75
C ASP A 439 3.58 -5.53 34.45
N THR A 440 4.77 -5.85 33.97
CA THR A 440 5.61 -6.92 34.52
C THR A 440 6.76 -6.37 35.38
N ARG A 441 6.76 -5.05 35.65
CA ARG A 441 7.72 -4.45 36.57
C ARG A 441 7.56 -5.05 37.98
N PRO A 442 8.66 -5.24 38.71
CA PRO A 442 8.59 -5.72 40.08
C PRO A 442 7.72 -4.82 40.96
N SER A 443 6.86 -5.42 41.79
CA SER A 443 6.00 -4.70 42.74
C SER A 443 6.81 -3.95 43.82
N GLU A 444 7.94 -4.53 44.25
CA GLU A 444 8.95 -3.87 45.03
C GLU A 444 10.10 -3.46 44.13
N ARG A 445 10.40 -2.17 44.06
CA ARG A 445 11.45 -1.63 43.20
C ARG A 445 12.81 -2.01 43.76
N PRO A 446 13.60 -2.90 43.12
CA PRO A 446 14.94 -3.17 43.57
C PRO A 446 15.81 -1.90 43.46
N PRO A 447 16.85 -1.74 44.27
CA PRO A 447 17.74 -0.54 44.29
C PRO A 447 18.28 -0.17 42.90
N GLU A 448 18.40 -1.13 42.00
CA GLU A 448 18.87 -0.99 40.61
C GLU A 448 17.86 -0.24 39.70
N CYS A 449 16.62 -0.11 40.13
CA CYS A 449 15.54 0.58 39.39
C CYS A 449 15.34 2.04 39.84
N THR A 450 16.17 2.58 40.71
CA THR A 450 16.14 3.98 41.16
C THR A 450 17.34 4.75 40.62
N GLU A 451 17.16 6.00 40.22
CA GLU A 451 18.24 6.85 39.65
C GLU A 451 19.45 7.10 40.62
N GLY A 452 19.39 6.59 41.84
CA GLY A 452 20.48 6.72 42.86
C GLY A 452 21.24 5.43 43.17
N GLY A 453 20.87 4.29 42.60
CA GLY A 453 21.56 3.02 42.81
C GLY A 453 22.79 2.92 41.91
N ARG A 454 24.01 2.92 42.46
CA ARG A 454 25.24 2.58 41.73
C ARG A 454 25.17 1.08 41.39
N PRO A 455 25.43 0.67 40.13
CA PRO A 455 25.66 -0.74 39.86
C PRO A 455 26.95 -1.19 40.52
N SER A 456 26.90 -2.25 41.29
CA SER A 456 28.04 -3.01 41.77
C SER A 456 28.71 -3.76 40.64
#